data_67f5003e69b939f393d3f06bcd26a2a8
#
_entry.id   67f5003e69b939f393d3f06bcd26a2a8
#
_cell.length_a   1.000
_cell.length_b   1.000
_cell.length_c   1.000
_cell.angle_alpha   90.00
_cell.angle_beta   90.00
_cell.angle_gamma   90.00
#
_symmetry.space_group_name_H-M   'P 1'
#
loop_
_entity.id
_entity.type
_entity.pdbx_description
1 polymer ?
#
loop_
_entity_poly.entity_id
_entity_poly.type
_entity_poly.pdbx_seq_one_letter_code
_entity_poly.pdbx_strand_id
1 'polypeptide(L)'
;MIIEVSGVWDLLHVGHIRLFQKARSIAPPGEDVTLLVGVHSDTDVMSYKRCPIIPHDQRLEMVSACRYVDGVIPNAPLVYTESHLDKYAIDIVVHAHDENDTDYDELYKIPMELGKFRRLN
;
A
#
# COMPACT_ATOMS: atom_id res chain seq x y z
N MET A 1 15.99 -1.94 -1.64
CA MET A 1 14.79 -1.54 -2.42
C MET A 1 13.65 -1.23 -1.47
N ILE A 2 13.05 -0.07 -1.62
CA ILE A 2 11.90 0.35 -0.80
C ILE A 2 10.64 0.16 -1.63
N ILE A 3 9.75 -0.68 -1.13
CA ILE A 3 8.49 -1.05 -1.80
C ILE A 3 7.34 -0.55 -0.92
N GLU A 4 6.35 0.09 -1.53
CA GLU A 4 5.14 0.53 -0.84
C GLU A 4 3.91 -0.16 -1.40
N VAL A 5 3.03 -0.59 -0.50
CA VAL A 5 1.66 -0.99 -0.83
C VAL A 5 0.71 -0.26 0.11
N SER A 6 -0.28 0.41 -0.44
CA SER A 6 -1.27 1.16 0.33
C SER A 6 -2.65 0.54 0.24
N GLY A 7 -3.43 0.69 1.28
CA GLY A 7 -4.78 0.16 1.33
C GLY A 7 -5.52 0.54 2.59
N VAL A 8 -6.70 -0.01 2.74
CA VAL A 8 -7.55 0.21 3.90
C VAL A 8 -7.16 -0.75 5.03
N TRP A 9 -6.93 -2.00 4.69
CA TRP A 9 -6.55 -3.07 5.63
C TRP A 9 -7.58 -3.25 6.75
N ASP A 10 -8.85 -3.14 6.40
CA ASP A 10 -9.94 -3.38 7.34
C ASP A 10 -10.11 -4.87 7.56
N LEU A 11 -10.36 -5.29 8.81
CA LEU A 11 -10.50 -6.71 9.16
C LEU A 11 -9.33 -7.55 8.60
N LEU A 12 -8.12 -7.17 8.96
CA LEU A 12 -6.90 -7.80 8.46
C LEU A 12 -6.99 -9.32 8.53
N HIS A 13 -6.71 -9.99 7.43
CA HIS A 13 -6.80 -11.45 7.33
C HIS A 13 -5.62 -12.01 6.53
N VAL A 14 -5.61 -13.34 6.38
CA VAL A 14 -4.48 -14.04 5.74
C VAL A 14 -4.21 -13.58 4.30
N GLY A 15 -5.25 -13.16 3.58
CA GLY A 15 -5.08 -12.63 2.23
C GLY A 15 -4.23 -11.37 2.19
N HIS A 16 -4.42 -10.48 3.17
CA HIS A 16 -3.59 -9.29 3.32
C HIS A 16 -2.14 -9.65 3.62
N ILE A 17 -1.92 -10.61 4.51
CA ILE A 17 -0.58 -11.05 4.90
C ILE A 17 0.15 -11.67 3.69
N ARG A 18 -0.56 -12.46 2.90
CA ARG A 18 -0.01 -13.05 1.67
C ARG A 18 0.35 -11.99 0.64
N LEU A 19 -0.44 -10.91 0.56
CA LEU A 19 -0.11 -9.79 -0.31
C LEU A 19 1.19 -9.11 0.12
N PHE A 20 1.38 -8.89 1.42
CA PHE A 20 2.63 -8.32 1.93
C PHE A 20 3.83 -9.21 1.59
N GLN A 21 3.66 -10.52 1.75
CA GLN A 21 4.70 -11.48 1.40
C GLN A 21 5.03 -11.44 -0.09
N LYS A 22 4.01 -11.40 -0.95
CA LYS A 22 4.20 -11.28 -2.40
C LYS A 22 4.89 -9.97 -2.78
N ALA A 23 4.50 -8.86 -2.15
CA ALA A 23 5.10 -7.56 -2.42
C ALA A 23 6.61 -7.59 -2.15
N ARG A 24 7.02 -8.23 -1.06
CA ARG A 24 8.45 -8.38 -0.76
C ARG A 24 9.18 -9.22 -1.81
N SER A 25 8.50 -10.17 -2.43
CA SER A 25 9.12 -11.13 -3.35
C SER A 25 9.37 -10.57 -4.75
N ILE A 26 8.91 -9.36 -5.06
CA ILE A 26 9.14 -8.77 -6.40
C ILE A 26 10.57 -8.26 -6.58
N ALA A 27 11.30 -8.04 -5.49
CA ALA A 27 12.71 -7.62 -5.58
C ALA A 27 13.57 -8.74 -6.15
N PRO A 28 14.66 -8.39 -6.87
CA PRO A 28 15.59 -9.41 -7.35
C PRO A 28 16.18 -10.22 -6.19
N PRO A 29 16.52 -11.51 -6.42
CA PRO A 29 17.13 -12.34 -5.38
C PRO A 29 18.41 -11.70 -4.83
N GLY A 30 18.55 -11.72 -3.51
CA GLY A 30 19.72 -11.19 -2.82
C GLY A 30 19.66 -9.70 -2.53
N GLU A 31 18.63 -8.99 -2.99
CA GLU A 31 18.46 -7.56 -2.69
C GLU A 31 17.69 -7.38 -1.38
N ASP A 32 18.18 -6.46 -0.54
CA ASP A 32 17.47 -6.11 0.70
C ASP A 32 16.18 -5.36 0.39
N VAL A 33 15.11 -5.74 1.06
CA VAL A 33 13.78 -5.15 0.86
C VAL A 33 13.30 -4.50 2.15
N THR A 34 12.82 -3.26 2.02
CA THR A 34 12.02 -2.58 3.05
C THR A 34 10.61 -2.45 2.52
N LEU A 35 9.66 -3.09 3.16
CA LEU A 35 8.24 -2.99 2.79
C LEU A 35 7.56 -1.96 3.70
N LEU A 36 7.07 -0.89 3.08
CA LEU A 36 6.26 0.13 3.74
C LEU A 36 4.80 -0.10 3.34
N VAL A 37 3.93 -0.12 4.33
CA VAL A 37 2.49 -0.29 4.09
C VAL A 37 1.77 1.00 4.47
N GLY A 38 1.14 1.62 3.47
CA GLY A 38 0.33 2.80 3.68
C GLY A 38 -1.08 2.43 4.15
N VAL A 39 -1.58 3.15 5.13
CA VAL A 39 -2.93 2.93 5.68
C VAL A 39 -3.74 4.19 5.46
N HIS A 40 -4.81 4.09 4.66
CA HIS A 40 -5.68 5.23 4.37
C HIS A 40 -6.48 5.65 5.60
N SER A 41 -6.70 6.96 5.73
CA SER A 41 -7.51 7.52 6.81
C SER A 41 -8.98 7.12 6.67
N ASP A 42 -9.72 7.15 7.78
CA ASP A 42 -11.16 6.87 7.75
C ASP A 42 -11.89 7.87 6.84
N THR A 43 -11.49 9.14 6.88
CA THR A 43 -12.07 10.20 6.04
C THR A 43 -11.86 9.91 4.55
N ASP A 44 -10.64 9.54 4.16
CA ASP A 44 -10.34 9.21 2.76
C ASP A 44 -11.13 7.99 2.29
N VAL A 45 -11.23 6.97 3.14
CA VAL A 45 -12.01 5.76 2.80
C VAL A 45 -13.47 6.11 2.58
N MET A 46 -14.05 6.93 3.47
CA MET A 46 -15.45 7.34 3.36
C MET A 46 -15.74 8.19 2.13
N SER A 47 -14.72 8.76 1.48
CA SER A 47 -14.91 9.55 0.27
C SER A 47 -15.34 8.70 -0.93
N TYR A 48 -15.13 7.38 -0.91
CA TYR A 48 -15.47 6.50 -2.03
C TYR A 48 -16.18 5.21 -1.62
N LYS A 49 -16.27 4.92 -0.34
CA LYS A 49 -17.01 3.78 0.16
C LYS A 49 -17.40 4.03 1.62
N ARG A 50 -18.02 3.04 2.25
CA ARG A 50 -18.47 3.17 3.64
C ARG A 50 -17.29 3.24 4.61
N CYS A 51 -17.55 3.77 5.81
CA CYS A 51 -16.58 3.85 6.89
C CYS A 51 -15.99 2.47 7.22
N PRO A 52 -14.68 2.38 7.45
CA PRO A 52 -14.09 1.12 7.90
C PRO A 52 -14.69 0.67 9.23
N ILE A 53 -14.76 -0.64 9.42
CA ILE A 53 -15.24 -1.23 10.67
C ILE A 53 -14.23 -0.97 11.79
N ILE A 54 -12.92 -1.10 11.47
CA ILE A 54 -11.85 -0.86 12.42
C ILE A 54 -11.28 0.54 12.22
N PRO A 55 -11.20 1.37 13.29
CA PRO A 55 -10.66 2.74 13.17
C PRO A 55 -9.22 2.76 12.68
N HIS A 56 -8.81 3.86 12.07
CA HIS A 56 -7.49 4.02 11.45
C HIS A 56 -6.34 3.68 12.40
N ASP A 57 -6.36 4.15 13.65
CA ASP A 57 -5.29 3.90 14.60
C ASP A 57 -5.10 2.40 14.89
N GLN A 58 -6.19 1.65 14.96
CA GLN A 58 -6.15 0.21 15.19
C GLN A 58 -5.74 -0.55 13.92
N ARG A 59 -6.20 -0.10 12.75
CA ARG A 59 -5.75 -0.68 11.48
C ARG A 59 -4.26 -0.51 11.32
N LEU A 60 -3.75 0.67 11.65
CA LEU A 60 -2.33 0.96 11.60
C LEU A 60 -1.53 0.04 12.53
N GLU A 61 -2.01 -0.16 13.76
CA GLU A 61 -1.36 -1.02 14.74
C GLU A 61 -1.35 -2.48 14.29
N MET A 62 -2.46 -2.97 13.76
CA MET A 62 -2.56 -4.34 13.25
C MET A 62 -1.57 -4.60 12.11
N VAL A 63 -1.48 -3.68 11.17
CA VAL A 63 -0.54 -3.80 10.05
C VAL A 63 0.89 -3.77 10.55
N SER A 64 1.21 -2.87 11.50
CA SER A 64 2.56 -2.76 12.02
C SER A 64 3.04 -4.00 12.77
N ALA A 65 2.11 -4.82 13.25
CA ALA A 65 2.41 -6.06 13.95
C ALA A 65 2.72 -7.23 13.00
N CYS A 66 2.51 -7.06 11.69
CA CYS A 66 2.79 -8.12 10.72
C CYS A 66 4.29 -8.29 10.52
N ARG A 67 4.74 -9.53 10.56
CA ARG A 67 6.17 -9.84 10.45
C ARG A 67 6.79 -9.47 9.10
N TYR A 68 5.97 -9.35 8.06
CA TYR A 68 6.45 -9.02 6.70
C TYR A 68 6.51 -7.51 6.43
N VAL A 69 6.04 -6.70 7.38
CA VAL A 69 5.97 -5.24 7.25
C VAL A 69 7.12 -4.60 8.03
N ASP A 70 7.92 -3.79 7.35
CA ASP A 70 9.05 -3.10 7.98
C ASP A 70 8.64 -1.75 8.56
N GLY A 71 7.66 -1.09 7.97
CA GLY A 71 7.16 0.18 8.47
C GLY A 71 5.77 0.49 7.94
N VAL A 72 5.07 1.40 8.60
CA VAL A 72 3.73 1.83 8.21
C VAL A 72 3.72 3.32 7.93
N ILE A 73 2.87 3.73 6.98
CA ILE A 73 2.68 5.14 6.62
C ILE A 73 1.25 5.51 7.02
N PRO A 74 1.07 6.30 8.11
CA PRO A 74 -0.26 6.72 8.52
C PRO A 74 -0.84 7.74 7.54
N ASN A 75 -2.17 7.73 7.39
CA ASN A 75 -2.87 8.65 6.52
C ASN A 75 -2.31 8.69 5.10
N ALA A 76 -1.97 7.52 4.55
CA ALA A 76 -1.43 7.42 3.20
C ALA A 76 -2.42 8.03 2.19
N PRO A 77 -1.93 8.81 1.22
CA PRO A 77 -2.82 9.44 0.24
C PRO A 77 -3.47 8.42 -0.68
N LEU A 78 -4.70 8.71 -1.12
CA LEU A 78 -5.38 7.88 -2.12
C LEU A 78 -4.69 8.00 -3.48
N VAL A 79 -4.34 9.24 -3.85
CA VAL A 79 -3.65 9.52 -5.11
C VAL A 79 -2.17 9.70 -4.82
N TYR A 80 -1.33 8.92 -5.48
CA TYR A 80 0.11 9.04 -5.32
C TYR A 80 0.63 10.32 -5.95
N THR A 81 1.54 10.99 -5.23
CA THR A 81 2.23 12.18 -5.70
C THR A 81 3.73 11.93 -5.76
N GLU A 82 4.44 12.70 -6.59
CA GLU A 82 5.89 12.60 -6.65
C GLU A 82 6.54 12.95 -5.31
N SER A 83 6.00 13.95 -4.61
CA SER A 83 6.51 14.35 -3.30
C SER A 83 6.38 13.23 -2.27
N HIS A 84 5.31 12.45 -2.31
CA HIS A 84 5.14 11.29 -1.44
C HIS A 84 6.22 10.23 -1.71
N LEU A 85 6.45 9.91 -2.98
CA LEU A 85 7.46 8.94 -3.38
C LEU A 85 8.86 9.38 -2.96
N ASP A 86 9.16 10.68 -3.12
CA ASP A 86 10.45 11.23 -2.73
C ASP A 86 10.64 11.24 -1.21
N LYS A 87 9.59 11.59 -0.47
CA LYS A 87 9.63 11.67 0.99
C LYS A 87 10.05 10.34 1.62
N TYR A 88 9.54 9.23 1.09
CA TYR A 88 9.82 7.88 1.61
C TYR A 88 10.87 7.13 0.78
N ALA A 89 11.46 7.78 -0.22
CA ALA A 89 12.45 7.18 -1.12
C ALA A 89 11.94 5.87 -1.75
N ILE A 90 10.69 5.86 -2.19
CA ILE A 90 10.02 4.68 -2.70
C ILE A 90 10.55 4.32 -4.08
N ASP A 91 10.99 3.07 -4.24
CA ASP A 91 11.47 2.55 -5.52
C ASP A 91 10.34 1.97 -6.35
N ILE A 92 9.42 1.23 -5.72
CA ILE A 92 8.31 0.56 -6.40
C ILE A 92 7.04 0.69 -5.57
N VAL A 93 5.95 1.06 -6.23
CA VAL A 93 4.60 1.00 -5.67
C VAL A 93 3.92 -0.24 -6.21
N VAL A 94 3.34 -1.03 -5.31
CA VAL A 94 2.66 -2.27 -5.65
C VAL A 94 1.16 -2.11 -5.43
N HIS A 95 0.37 -2.65 -6.35
CA HIS A 95 -1.08 -2.69 -6.19
C HIS A 95 -1.59 -4.09 -6.53
N ALA A 96 -2.42 -4.64 -5.66
CA ALA A 96 -3.14 -5.89 -5.94
C ALA A 96 -4.39 -5.54 -6.73
N HIS A 97 -4.47 -6.04 -7.94
CA HIS A 97 -5.61 -5.76 -8.82
C HIS A 97 -6.87 -6.44 -8.32
N ASP A 98 -7.95 -5.67 -8.22
CA ASP A 98 -9.31 -6.16 -7.99
C ASP A 98 -10.14 -5.79 -9.22
N GLU A 99 -10.99 -6.70 -9.67
CA GLU A 99 -11.89 -6.48 -10.81
C GLU A 99 -12.82 -5.29 -10.61
N ASN A 100 -13.08 -4.93 -9.34
CA ASN A 100 -13.95 -3.81 -8.99
C ASN A 100 -13.21 -2.48 -8.85
N ASP A 101 -11.90 -2.44 -9.09
CA ASP A 101 -11.12 -1.20 -9.04
C ASP A 101 -11.50 -0.31 -10.21
N THR A 102 -12.07 0.87 -9.92
CA THR A 102 -12.58 1.79 -10.93
C THR A 102 -11.63 2.93 -11.26
N ASP A 103 -11.03 3.57 -10.28
CA ASP A 103 -10.18 4.75 -10.48
C ASP A 103 -8.67 4.43 -10.42
N TYR A 104 -8.34 3.21 -10.74
CA TYR A 104 -7.02 2.65 -10.66
C TYR A 104 -5.95 3.47 -11.41
N ASP A 105 -6.22 3.81 -12.68
CA ASP A 105 -5.24 4.53 -13.51
C ASP A 105 -4.96 5.93 -12.96
N GLU A 106 -5.97 6.60 -12.41
CA GLU A 106 -5.80 7.94 -11.85
C GLU A 106 -5.01 7.92 -10.55
N LEU A 107 -5.32 6.97 -9.66
CA LEU A 107 -4.66 6.86 -8.37
C LEU A 107 -3.16 6.58 -8.50
N TYR A 108 -2.78 5.77 -9.48
CA TYR A 108 -1.41 5.31 -9.70
C TYR A 108 -0.70 5.97 -10.88
N LYS A 109 -1.27 7.05 -11.42
CA LYS A 109 -0.73 7.72 -12.60
C LYS A 109 0.75 8.12 -12.45
N ILE A 110 1.11 8.76 -11.35
CA ILE A 110 2.48 9.23 -11.13
C ILE A 110 3.47 8.06 -11.02
N PRO A 111 3.23 7.03 -10.20
CA PRO A 111 4.12 5.86 -10.19
C PRO A 111 4.26 5.19 -11.55
N MET A 112 3.18 5.11 -12.32
CA MET A 112 3.22 4.53 -13.67
C MET A 112 4.09 5.36 -14.61
N GLU A 113 3.95 6.69 -14.60
CA GLU A 113 4.74 7.58 -15.43
C GLU A 113 6.23 7.53 -15.10
N LEU A 114 6.55 7.31 -13.82
CA LEU A 114 7.94 7.24 -13.35
C LEU A 114 8.56 5.84 -13.48
N GLY A 115 7.80 4.87 -13.97
CA GLY A 115 8.29 3.48 -14.07
C GLY A 115 8.45 2.79 -12.72
N LYS A 116 7.73 3.27 -11.71
CA LYS A 116 7.82 2.76 -10.31
C LYS A 116 6.58 1.99 -9.90
N PHE A 117 5.87 1.39 -10.83
CA PHE A 117 4.63 0.70 -10.53
C PHE A 117 4.71 -0.78 -10.89
N ARG A 118 4.19 -1.63 -10.00
CA ARG A 118 4.07 -3.05 -10.25
C ARG A 118 2.71 -3.55 -9.81
N ARG A 119 2.03 -4.24 -10.71
CA ARG A 119 0.73 -4.85 -10.46
C ARG A 119 0.93 -6.30 -10.03
N LEU A 120 0.24 -6.71 -8.96
CA LEU A 120 0.20 -8.10 -8.50
C LEU A 120 -1.17 -8.71 -8.79
N ASN A 121 -1.16 -9.98 -9.12
CA ASN A 121 -2.38 -10.75 -9.35
C ASN A 121 -2.75 -11.59 -8.13
#